data_c8f937666947b939c3caa5a6dbb28280
#
_entry.id   c8f937666947b939c3caa5a6dbb28280
#
_cell.length_a   1.000
_cell.length_b   1.000
_cell.length_c   1.000
_cell.angle_alpha   90.00
_cell.angle_beta   90.00
_cell.angle_gamma   90.00
#
_symmetry.space_group_name_H-M   'P 1'
#
loop_
_entity.id
_entity.type
_entity.pdbx_description
1 polymer ?
#
loop_
_entity_poly.entity_id
_entity_poly.type
_entity_poly.pdbx_seq_one_letter_code
_entity_poly.pdbx_strand_id
1 'polypeptide(L)'
;MNKKKMILTSLASVAILGAGFVASQPTFVRAEEAPQVVEKSSLEKKYEEAKTKADTAKKDYETAKKKAEDAQKKYDEDQKKTEEKAKKEKEAAKKVDDASLAVQKAYVEYRKVQESRSNYRNRSDYNKKLAEAQVKIDEANKKLTAANNEFKTVRAVVVPEPNALAETKKKAEEAKAEEVVAKKKSDKAAQEVEVAKKEVEAKELEIEKLQDEISTLEQEVATAQHQVDNLKKLLAGADPDDGTEVIEAKLKKGEAELT
;
A
#
# COMPACT_ATOMS: atom_id res chain seq x y z
N MET A 1 -1.99 -29.07 3.52
CA MET A 1 -1.62 -28.81 2.11
C MET A 1 -2.79 -28.12 1.44
N ASN A 2 -2.59 -26.94 0.86
CA ASN A 2 -3.68 -26.07 0.40
C ASN A 2 -4.35 -26.62 -0.86
N LYS A 3 -5.67 -26.83 -0.80
CA LYS A 3 -6.49 -27.29 -1.94
C LYS A 3 -6.31 -26.42 -3.22
N LYS A 4 -5.92 -25.16 -3.07
CA LYS A 4 -5.61 -24.24 -4.18
C LYS A 4 -4.35 -24.59 -5.00
N LYS A 5 -3.41 -25.35 -4.44
CA LYS A 5 -2.22 -25.82 -5.18
C LYS A 5 -2.46 -27.12 -5.96
N MET A 6 -3.51 -27.87 -5.64
CA MET A 6 -3.86 -29.10 -6.35
C MET A 6 -4.59 -28.84 -7.68
N ILE A 7 -5.34 -27.75 -7.80
CA ILE A 7 -6.07 -27.42 -9.02
C ILE A 7 -5.12 -27.04 -10.18
N LEU A 8 -4.02 -26.33 -9.87
CA LEU A 8 -3.02 -25.95 -10.88
C LEU A 8 -2.21 -27.14 -11.42
N THR A 9 -2.08 -28.24 -10.67
CA THR A 9 -1.35 -29.44 -11.08
C THR A 9 -2.21 -30.47 -11.83
N SER A 10 -3.55 -30.44 -11.68
CA SER A 10 -4.43 -31.35 -12.39
C SER A 10 -4.69 -30.95 -13.85
N LEU A 11 -4.54 -29.69 -14.18
CA LEU A 11 -4.72 -29.15 -15.52
C LEU A 11 -3.59 -29.54 -16.52
N ALA A 12 -2.41 -29.88 -15.99
CA ALA A 12 -1.31 -30.40 -16.83
C ALA A 12 -1.48 -31.88 -17.19
N SER A 13 -2.38 -32.59 -16.48
CA SER A 13 -2.53 -34.05 -16.65
C SER A 13 -3.57 -34.45 -17.73
N VAL A 14 -4.50 -33.54 -18.04
CA VAL A 14 -5.56 -33.82 -19.05
C VAL A 14 -5.00 -33.75 -20.48
N ALA A 15 -3.93 -32.98 -20.71
CA ALA A 15 -3.27 -32.94 -22.03
C ALA A 15 -2.58 -34.26 -22.45
N ILE A 16 -2.35 -35.18 -21.49
CA ILE A 16 -1.64 -36.46 -21.75
C ILE A 16 -2.61 -37.61 -22.04
N LEU A 17 -3.86 -37.56 -21.58
CA LEU A 17 -4.82 -38.62 -21.81
C LEU A 17 -5.50 -38.56 -23.19
N GLY A 18 -5.53 -37.40 -23.85
CA GLY A 18 -6.05 -37.22 -25.21
C GLY A 18 -5.15 -37.79 -26.32
N ALA A 19 -3.85 -38.00 -26.03
CA ALA A 19 -2.88 -38.46 -27.05
C ALA A 19 -2.84 -39.99 -27.24
N GLY A 20 -3.44 -40.77 -26.36
CA GLY A 20 -3.39 -42.24 -26.39
C GLY A 20 -4.48 -42.93 -27.18
N PHE A 21 -5.55 -42.27 -27.54
CA PHE A 21 -6.75 -42.88 -28.15
C PHE A 21 -6.89 -42.63 -29.68
N VAL A 22 -5.98 -41.89 -30.28
CA VAL A 22 -6.06 -41.47 -31.71
C VAL A 22 -5.43 -42.44 -32.68
N ALA A 23 -4.98 -43.63 -32.24
CA ALA A 23 -4.24 -44.56 -33.13
C ALA A 23 -5.12 -45.44 -34.01
N SER A 24 -6.47 -45.39 -34.00
CA SER A 24 -7.26 -46.32 -34.81
C SER A 24 -8.54 -45.77 -35.47
N GLN A 25 -8.77 -44.44 -35.53
CA GLN A 25 -9.84 -43.92 -36.40
C GLN A 25 -9.44 -42.56 -37.00
N PRO A 26 -9.55 -42.37 -38.32
CA PRO A 26 -9.23 -41.09 -38.91
C PRO A 26 -10.43 -40.12 -38.85
N THR A 27 -10.12 -38.89 -38.54
CA THR A 27 -10.84 -37.67 -38.97
C THR A 27 -11.96 -37.06 -38.14
N PHE A 28 -12.01 -37.03 -36.80
CA PHE A 28 -13.05 -36.16 -36.21
C PHE A 28 -12.68 -35.27 -35.04
N VAL A 29 -11.50 -35.26 -34.49
CA VAL A 29 -11.21 -34.51 -33.24
C VAL A 29 -10.01 -33.55 -33.29
N ARG A 30 -9.72 -32.95 -34.42
CA ARG A 30 -8.51 -32.09 -34.52
C ARG A 30 -8.78 -30.59 -34.64
N ALA A 31 -10.04 -30.14 -34.63
CA ALA A 31 -10.36 -28.73 -34.89
C ALA A 31 -10.78 -27.91 -33.63
N GLU A 32 -11.10 -28.56 -32.50
CA GLU A 32 -11.67 -27.83 -31.32
C GLU A 32 -10.73 -27.64 -30.13
N GLU A 33 -9.61 -28.39 -30.04
CA GLU A 33 -8.66 -28.23 -28.91
C GLU A 33 -7.75 -26.99 -28.99
N ALA A 34 -7.48 -26.48 -30.22
CA ALA A 34 -6.54 -25.39 -30.39
C ALA A 34 -7.02 -24.03 -29.87
N PRO A 35 -8.30 -23.62 -29.98
CA PRO A 35 -8.75 -22.30 -29.48
C PRO A 35 -8.81 -22.20 -27.96
N GLN A 36 -9.19 -23.26 -27.26
CA GLN A 36 -9.35 -23.23 -25.78
C GLN A 36 -8.01 -23.14 -25.05
N VAL A 37 -6.98 -23.85 -25.51
CA VAL A 37 -5.63 -23.79 -24.93
C VAL A 37 -5.00 -22.41 -25.15
N VAL A 38 -5.26 -21.76 -26.28
CA VAL A 38 -4.77 -20.42 -26.59
C VAL A 38 -5.48 -19.36 -25.73
N GLU A 39 -6.80 -19.46 -25.54
CA GLU A 39 -7.57 -18.52 -24.68
C GLU A 39 -7.13 -18.61 -23.23
N LYS A 40 -6.98 -19.81 -22.69
CA LYS A 40 -6.52 -20.04 -21.31
C LYS A 40 -5.13 -19.45 -21.07
N SER A 41 -4.19 -19.71 -21.97
CA SER A 41 -2.84 -19.12 -21.93
C SER A 41 -2.88 -17.58 -21.99
N SER A 42 -3.82 -17.00 -22.73
CA SER A 42 -4.02 -15.54 -22.82
C SER A 42 -4.57 -14.94 -21.52
N LEU A 43 -5.53 -15.58 -20.86
CA LEU A 43 -6.11 -15.13 -19.59
C LEU A 43 -5.14 -15.26 -18.43
N GLU A 44 -4.41 -16.36 -18.36
CA GLU A 44 -3.35 -16.55 -17.35
C GLU A 44 -2.25 -15.48 -17.50
N LYS A 45 -1.84 -15.17 -18.72
CA LYS A 45 -0.90 -14.06 -18.98
C LYS A 45 -1.44 -12.71 -18.53
N LYS A 46 -2.71 -12.38 -18.84
CA LYS A 46 -3.34 -11.15 -18.39
C LYS A 46 -3.38 -11.05 -16.85
N TYR A 47 -3.70 -12.16 -16.17
CA TYR A 47 -3.71 -12.20 -14.72
C TYR A 47 -2.31 -11.95 -14.12
N GLU A 48 -1.28 -12.61 -14.63
CA GLU A 48 0.11 -12.41 -14.16
C GLU A 48 0.63 -11.01 -14.48
N GLU A 49 0.27 -10.42 -15.63
CA GLU A 49 0.58 -9.03 -15.95
C GLU A 49 -0.11 -8.05 -14.99
N ALA A 50 -1.39 -8.26 -14.71
CA ALA A 50 -2.14 -7.45 -13.75
C ALA A 50 -1.53 -7.53 -12.34
N LYS A 51 -1.14 -8.72 -11.91
CA LYS A 51 -0.47 -8.96 -10.63
C LYS A 51 0.87 -8.25 -10.55
N THR A 52 1.69 -8.35 -11.59
CA THR A 52 2.98 -7.65 -11.66
C THR A 52 2.81 -6.13 -11.60
N LYS A 53 1.81 -5.59 -12.31
CA LYS A 53 1.46 -4.16 -12.26
C LYS A 53 1.00 -3.74 -10.86
N ALA A 54 0.19 -4.55 -10.19
CA ALA A 54 -0.29 -4.27 -8.84
C ALA A 54 0.85 -4.30 -7.81
N ASP A 55 1.76 -5.26 -7.90
CA ASP A 55 2.94 -5.34 -7.03
C ASP A 55 3.88 -4.13 -7.23
N THR A 56 4.06 -3.68 -8.47
CA THR A 56 4.84 -2.48 -8.78
C THR A 56 4.16 -1.23 -8.25
N ALA A 57 2.87 -1.05 -8.52
CA ALA A 57 2.11 0.10 -8.03
C ALA A 57 2.03 0.16 -6.49
N LYS A 58 2.00 -0.98 -5.82
CA LYS A 58 2.06 -1.06 -4.36
C LYS A 58 3.43 -0.61 -3.82
N LYS A 59 4.52 -1.05 -4.44
CA LYS A 59 5.89 -0.59 -4.07
C LYS A 59 6.05 0.91 -4.30
N ASP A 60 5.55 1.42 -5.41
CA ASP A 60 5.57 2.85 -5.71
C ASP A 60 4.79 3.66 -4.65
N TYR A 61 3.61 3.16 -4.24
CA TYR A 61 2.83 3.77 -3.18
C TYR A 61 3.57 3.75 -1.83
N GLU A 62 4.17 2.64 -1.42
CA GLU A 62 4.95 2.55 -0.18
C GLU A 62 6.14 3.53 -0.19
N THR A 63 6.80 3.68 -1.34
CA THR A 63 7.90 4.63 -1.53
C THR A 63 7.41 6.09 -1.44
N ALA A 64 6.31 6.42 -2.11
CA ALA A 64 5.73 7.76 -2.07
C ALA A 64 5.22 8.12 -0.66
N LYS A 65 4.60 7.18 0.04
CA LYS A 65 4.16 7.34 1.43
C LYS A 65 5.32 7.66 2.36
N LYS A 66 6.40 6.89 2.30
CA LYS A 66 7.60 7.14 3.11
C LYS A 66 8.20 8.51 2.81
N LYS A 67 8.28 8.88 1.54
CA LYS A 67 8.77 10.20 1.11
C LYS A 67 7.91 11.34 1.66
N ALA A 68 6.58 11.17 1.68
CA ALA A 68 5.64 12.15 2.24
C ALA A 68 5.78 12.26 3.77
N GLU A 69 5.91 11.14 4.48
CA GLU A 69 6.14 11.11 5.92
C GLU A 69 7.47 11.80 6.29
N ASP A 70 8.56 11.50 5.59
CA ASP A 70 9.87 12.11 5.83
C ASP A 70 9.86 13.62 5.54
N ALA A 71 9.21 14.05 4.47
CA ALA A 71 9.09 15.46 4.11
C ALA A 71 8.23 16.22 5.14
N GLN A 72 7.11 15.65 5.58
CA GLN A 72 6.26 16.23 6.62
C GLN A 72 7.01 16.35 7.94
N LYS A 73 7.69 15.30 8.37
CA LYS A 73 8.48 15.29 9.60
C LYS A 73 9.55 16.39 9.59
N LYS A 74 10.25 16.55 8.48
CA LYS A 74 11.25 17.61 8.33
C LYS A 74 10.64 19.00 8.45
N TYR A 75 9.49 19.23 7.80
CA TYR A 75 8.78 20.51 7.91
C TYR A 75 8.35 20.80 9.36
N ASP A 76 7.77 19.81 10.04
CA ASP A 76 7.30 19.96 11.43
C ASP A 76 8.48 20.24 12.39
N GLU A 77 9.61 19.57 12.21
CA GLU A 77 10.84 19.84 12.99
C GLU A 77 11.38 21.26 12.76
N ASP A 78 11.40 21.70 11.51
CA ASP A 78 11.88 23.03 11.14
C ASP A 78 10.93 24.12 11.65
N GLN A 79 9.64 23.92 11.56
CA GLN A 79 8.61 24.82 12.13
C GLN A 79 8.77 24.92 13.65
N LYS A 80 8.86 23.79 14.34
CA LYS A 80 9.02 23.74 15.79
C LYS A 80 10.28 24.48 16.25
N LYS A 81 11.43 24.30 15.59
CA LYS A 81 12.65 25.03 15.91
C LYS A 81 12.48 26.54 15.76
N THR A 82 11.77 26.96 14.71
CA THR A 82 11.52 28.37 14.44
C THR A 82 10.60 28.98 15.51
N GLU A 83 9.53 28.29 15.88
CA GLU A 83 8.58 28.71 16.91
C GLU A 83 9.25 28.77 18.31
N GLU A 84 10.05 27.76 18.66
CA GLU A 84 10.79 27.74 19.93
C GLU A 84 11.80 28.88 20.02
N LYS A 85 12.52 29.18 18.93
CA LYS A 85 13.42 30.33 18.88
C LYS A 85 12.67 31.63 19.09
N ALA A 86 11.58 31.84 18.35
CA ALA A 86 10.77 33.06 18.48
C ALA A 86 10.24 33.26 19.91
N LYS A 87 9.80 32.20 20.57
CA LYS A 87 9.36 32.23 21.96
C LYS A 87 10.50 32.60 22.91
N LYS A 88 11.65 31.93 22.79
CA LYS A 88 12.84 32.22 23.61
C LYS A 88 13.35 33.66 23.40
N GLU A 89 13.35 34.12 22.14
CA GLU A 89 13.76 35.48 21.79
C GLU A 89 12.84 36.52 22.45
N LYS A 90 11.53 36.30 22.43
CA LYS A 90 10.55 37.16 23.11
C LYS A 90 10.73 37.20 24.64
N GLU A 91 10.98 36.02 25.24
CA GLU A 91 11.24 35.91 26.68
C GLU A 91 12.55 36.62 27.07
N ALA A 92 13.61 36.43 26.29
CA ALA A 92 14.89 37.08 26.53
C ALA A 92 14.82 38.58 26.31
N ALA A 93 14.11 39.06 25.29
CA ALA A 93 13.85 40.50 25.09
C ALA A 93 13.13 41.12 26.30
N LYS A 94 12.09 40.46 26.83
CA LYS A 94 11.42 40.92 28.03
C LYS A 94 12.34 41.03 29.26
N LYS A 95 13.26 40.06 29.44
CA LYS A 95 14.26 40.13 30.51
C LYS A 95 15.20 41.34 30.35
N VAL A 96 15.55 41.68 29.12
CA VAL A 96 16.38 42.89 28.85
C VAL A 96 15.59 44.16 29.22
N ASP A 97 14.31 44.24 28.83
CA ASP A 97 13.45 45.38 29.17
C ASP A 97 13.27 45.52 30.68
N ASP A 98 12.98 44.42 31.38
CA ASP A 98 12.82 44.43 32.85
C ASP A 98 14.11 44.83 33.57
N ALA A 99 15.26 44.34 33.09
CA ALA A 99 16.58 44.71 33.64
C ALA A 99 16.93 46.18 33.36
N SER A 100 16.60 46.67 32.16
CA SER A 100 16.80 48.11 31.82
C SER A 100 15.98 48.99 32.71
N LEU A 101 14.72 48.64 32.97
CA LEU A 101 13.84 49.38 33.90
C LEU A 101 14.40 49.34 35.33
N ALA A 102 14.99 48.23 35.76
CA ALA A 102 15.62 48.11 37.08
C ALA A 102 16.81 49.07 37.22
N VAL A 103 17.65 49.18 36.17
CA VAL A 103 18.76 50.13 36.11
C VAL A 103 18.27 51.57 36.22
N GLN A 104 17.23 51.93 35.46
CA GLN A 104 16.61 53.25 35.52
C GLN A 104 16.10 53.59 36.93
N LYS A 105 15.38 52.64 37.56
CA LYS A 105 14.90 52.81 38.95
C LYS A 105 16.05 52.98 39.94
N ALA A 106 17.14 52.23 39.81
CA ALA A 106 18.30 52.35 40.67
C ALA A 106 18.97 53.72 40.54
N TYR A 107 19.08 54.24 39.31
CA TYR A 107 19.57 55.62 39.11
C TYR A 107 18.68 56.69 39.69
N VAL A 108 17.37 56.54 39.59
CA VAL A 108 16.38 57.46 40.21
C VAL A 108 16.53 57.44 41.73
N GLU A 109 16.70 56.26 42.35
CA GLU A 109 16.94 56.14 43.79
C GLU A 109 18.26 56.82 44.20
N TYR A 110 19.34 56.57 43.46
CA TYR A 110 20.63 57.22 43.70
C TYR A 110 20.55 58.74 43.65
N ARG A 111 19.86 59.29 42.63
CA ARG A 111 19.63 60.73 42.49
C ARG A 111 18.85 61.31 43.66
N LYS A 112 17.79 60.60 44.12
CA LYS A 112 17.02 61.02 45.33
C LYS A 112 17.88 61.08 46.58
N VAL A 113 18.82 60.14 46.76
CA VAL A 113 19.76 60.16 47.86
C VAL A 113 20.70 61.37 47.71
N GLN A 114 21.22 61.68 46.50
CA GLN A 114 22.05 62.88 46.26
C GLN A 114 21.35 64.17 46.60
N GLU A 115 20.08 64.32 46.19
CA GLU A 115 19.26 65.50 46.41
C GLU A 115 18.88 65.69 47.88
N SER A 116 18.74 64.59 48.64
CA SER A 116 18.36 64.58 50.04
C SER A 116 19.53 64.76 51.03
N ARG A 117 20.69 65.23 50.58
CA ARG A 117 21.87 65.46 51.43
C ARG A 117 21.60 66.27 52.68
N SER A 118 20.76 67.27 52.59
CA SER A 118 20.39 68.13 53.70
C SER A 118 19.62 67.38 54.82
N ASN A 119 19.06 66.24 54.55
CA ASN A 119 18.28 65.44 55.49
C ASN A 119 19.14 64.55 56.40
N TYR A 120 20.45 64.48 56.14
CA TYR A 120 21.39 63.66 56.91
C TYR A 120 22.17 64.50 57.94
N ARG A 121 22.14 64.08 59.21
CA ARG A 121 22.79 64.78 60.32
C ARG A 121 24.32 64.78 60.21
N ASN A 122 24.87 63.67 59.67
CA ASN A 122 26.29 63.56 59.51
C ASN A 122 26.69 63.07 58.08
N ARG A 123 27.92 63.34 57.70
CA ARG A 123 28.44 62.99 56.37
C ARG A 123 28.63 61.52 56.22
N SER A 124 28.87 60.77 57.30
CA SER A 124 29.09 59.32 57.26
C SER A 124 27.84 58.59 56.83
N ASP A 125 26.67 58.91 57.41
CA ASP A 125 25.39 58.25 57.08
C ASP A 125 24.96 58.58 55.64
N TYR A 126 25.19 59.82 55.19
CA TYR A 126 24.95 60.20 53.81
C TYR A 126 25.82 59.36 52.86
N ASN A 127 27.13 59.26 53.12
CA ASN A 127 28.06 58.49 52.28
C ASN A 127 27.70 57.00 52.26
N LYS A 128 27.27 56.47 53.42
CA LYS A 128 26.80 55.07 53.50
C LYS A 128 25.57 54.86 52.61
N LYS A 129 24.56 55.72 52.66
CA LYS A 129 23.38 55.62 51.81
C LYS A 129 23.68 55.79 50.34
N LEU A 130 24.62 56.68 49.99
CA LEU A 130 25.05 56.87 48.62
C LEU A 130 25.76 55.61 48.09
N ALA A 131 26.61 54.98 48.89
CA ALA A 131 27.30 53.72 48.54
C ALA A 131 26.29 52.58 48.41
N GLU A 132 25.28 52.45 49.29
CA GLU A 132 24.21 51.45 49.18
C GLU A 132 23.44 51.62 47.86
N ALA A 133 23.12 52.84 47.46
CA ALA A 133 22.42 53.14 46.21
C ALA A 133 23.31 52.85 44.99
N GLN A 134 24.63 53.11 45.08
CA GLN A 134 25.58 52.75 44.02
C GLN A 134 25.66 51.23 43.81
N VAL A 135 25.72 50.46 44.90
CA VAL A 135 25.71 48.98 44.80
C VAL A 135 24.44 48.46 44.08
N LYS A 136 23.29 49.09 44.31
CA LYS A 136 22.07 48.74 43.58
C LYS A 136 22.17 49.00 42.08
N ILE A 137 22.80 50.10 41.67
CA ILE A 137 23.08 50.39 40.25
C ILE A 137 24.00 49.31 39.68
N ASP A 138 25.08 48.94 40.38
CA ASP A 138 26.03 47.97 39.92
C ASP A 138 25.44 46.57 39.76
N GLU A 139 24.55 46.16 40.72
CA GLU A 139 23.79 44.93 40.64
C GLU A 139 22.80 44.95 39.48
N ALA A 140 22.08 46.03 39.26
CA ALA A 140 21.15 46.19 38.17
C ALA A 140 21.87 46.13 36.79
N ASN A 141 23.04 46.77 36.66
CA ASN A 141 23.85 46.74 35.47
C ASN A 141 24.38 45.29 35.17
N LYS A 142 24.78 44.54 36.21
CA LYS A 142 25.20 43.14 36.06
C LYS A 142 24.03 42.30 35.51
N LYS A 143 22.80 42.49 36.04
CA LYS A 143 21.61 41.80 35.54
C LYS A 143 21.28 42.18 34.11
N LEU A 144 21.40 43.44 33.73
CA LEU A 144 21.23 43.90 32.35
C LEU A 144 22.24 43.30 31.40
N THR A 145 23.53 43.25 31.81
CA THR A 145 24.57 42.61 31.03
C THR A 145 24.31 41.12 30.83
N ALA A 146 23.87 40.41 31.88
CA ALA A 146 23.51 38.97 31.76
C ALA A 146 22.32 38.77 30.83
N ALA A 147 21.27 39.59 30.95
CA ALA A 147 20.08 39.51 30.09
C ALA A 147 20.45 39.81 28.61
N ASN A 148 21.26 40.78 28.35
CA ASN A 148 21.78 41.09 26.99
C ASN A 148 22.59 39.95 26.38
N ASN A 149 23.41 39.29 27.20
CA ASN A 149 24.19 38.15 26.74
C ASN A 149 23.28 36.95 26.43
N GLU A 150 22.27 36.69 27.28
CA GLU A 150 21.25 35.67 27.03
C GLU A 150 20.53 35.96 25.70
N PHE A 151 20.04 37.21 25.53
CA PHE A 151 19.36 37.63 24.30
C PHE A 151 20.23 37.42 23.03
N LYS A 152 21.51 37.82 23.11
CA LYS A 152 22.46 37.59 22.01
C LYS A 152 22.63 36.11 21.69
N THR A 153 22.69 35.24 22.71
CA THR A 153 22.84 33.80 22.57
C THR A 153 21.62 33.19 21.89
N VAL A 154 20.44 33.56 22.33
CA VAL A 154 19.18 33.10 21.74
C VAL A 154 19.04 33.55 20.29
N ARG A 155 19.42 34.78 20.00
CA ARG A 155 19.39 35.36 18.65
C ARG A 155 20.36 34.71 17.69
N ALA A 156 21.49 34.23 18.19
CA ALA A 156 22.51 33.51 17.41
C ALA A 156 22.09 32.05 17.05
N VAL A 157 21.04 31.53 17.63
CA VAL A 157 20.51 30.19 17.26
C VAL A 157 20.07 30.21 15.81
N VAL A 158 20.67 29.33 15.01
CA VAL A 158 20.35 29.17 13.59
C VAL A 158 19.07 28.35 13.45
N VAL A 159 18.10 28.90 12.76
CA VAL A 159 16.87 28.23 12.33
C VAL A 159 16.68 28.46 10.84
N PRO A 160 15.90 27.63 10.15
CA PRO A 160 15.60 27.84 8.75
C PRO A 160 15.03 29.25 8.48
N GLU A 161 15.54 29.90 7.45
CA GLU A 161 14.99 31.13 6.93
C GLU A 161 13.51 30.95 6.52
N PRO A 162 12.68 32.01 6.59
CA PRO A 162 11.25 31.91 6.21
C PRO A 162 11.03 31.32 4.80
N ASN A 163 11.91 31.64 3.86
CA ASN A 163 11.86 31.08 2.49
C ASN A 163 12.20 29.57 2.49
N ALA A 164 13.19 29.15 3.28
CA ALA A 164 13.55 27.75 3.41
C ALA A 164 12.43 26.93 4.09
N LEU A 165 11.75 27.53 5.09
CA LEU A 165 10.60 26.91 5.74
C LEU A 165 9.41 26.80 4.76
N ALA A 166 9.16 27.80 3.93
CA ALA A 166 8.15 27.75 2.86
C ALA A 166 8.47 26.68 1.81
N GLU A 167 9.74 26.51 1.46
CA GLU A 167 10.18 25.44 0.55
C GLU A 167 10.00 24.05 1.14
N THR A 168 10.32 23.83 2.41
CA THR A 168 10.11 22.53 3.07
C THR A 168 8.63 22.22 3.19
N LYS A 169 7.79 23.22 3.45
CA LYS A 169 6.33 23.07 3.44
C LYS A 169 5.82 22.66 2.06
N LYS A 170 6.26 23.36 1.01
CA LYS A 170 5.88 23.05 -0.37
C LYS A 170 6.28 21.63 -0.76
N LYS A 171 7.50 21.20 -0.40
CA LYS A 171 7.96 19.82 -0.65
C LYS A 171 7.12 18.78 0.09
N ALA A 172 6.68 19.06 1.32
CA ALA A 172 5.79 18.18 2.07
C ALA A 172 4.41 18.07 1.40
N GLU A 173 3.84 19.18 0.93
CA GLU A 173 2.56 19.22 0.21
C GLU A 173 2.66 18.49 -1.14
N GLU A 174 3.73 18.68 -1.90
CA GLU A 174 3.99 17.98 -3.17
C GLU A 174 4.14 16.47 -2.96
N ALA A 175 4.94 16.05 -1.97
CA ALA A 175 5.12 14.63 -1.64
C ALA A 175 3.81 13.96 -1.21
N LYS A 176 2.96 14.68 -0.48
CA LYS A 176 1.63 14.21 -0.08
C LYS A 176 0.67 14.09 -1.27
N ALA A 177 0.76 14.99 -2.23
CA ALA A 177 0.01 14.89 -3.48
C ALA A 177 0.47 13.68 -4.32
N GLU A 178 1.79 13.45 -4.41
CA GLU A 178 2.36 12.26 -5.06
C GLU A 178 1.88 10.96 -4.39
N GLU A 179 1.84 10.90 -3.05
CA GLU A 179 1.32 9.76 -2.28
C GLU A 179 -0.14 9.46 -2.66
N VAL A 180 -1.01 10.47 -2.72
CA VAL A 180 -2.42 10.30 -3.09
C VAL A 180 -2.57 9.74 -4.50
N VAL A 181 -1.76 10.22 -5.44
CA VAL A 181 -1.76 9.70 -6.82
C VAL A 181 -1.28 8.25 -6.88
N ALA A 182 -0.19 7.94 -6.18
CA ALA A 182 0.35 6.58 -6.12
C ALA A 182 -0.64 5.61 -5.46
N LYS A 183 -1.34 6.04 -4.41
CA LYS A 183 -2.40 5.26 -3.76
C LYS A 183 -3.52 4.91 -4.74
N LYS A 184 -4.05 5.91 -5.46
CA LYS A 184 -5.10 5.69 -6.47
C LYS A 184 -4.65 4.70 -7.55
N LYS A 185 -3.40 4.76 -8.01
CA LYS A 185 -2.85 3.80 -8.97
C LYS A 185 -2.77 2.39 -8.39
N SER A 186 -2.32 2.25 -7.15
CA SER A 186 -2.25 0.97 -6.45
C SER A 186 -3.63 0.35 -6.25
N ASP A 187 -4.62 1.14 -5.81
CA ASP A 187 -5.99 0.70 -5.61
C ASP A 187 -6.63 0.24 -6.94
N LYS A 188 -6.39 0.99 -8.02
CA LYS A 188 -6.87 0.62 -9.36
C LYS A 188 -6.23 -0.67 -9.88
N ALA A 189 -4.92 -0.81 -9.74
CA ALA A 189 -4.21 -2.02 -10.14
C ALA A 189 -4.67 -3.24 -9.33
N ALA A 190 -4.96 -3.09 -8.05
CA ALA A 190 -5.54 -4.16 -7.22
C ALA A 190 -6.94 -4.58 -7.71
N GLN A 191 -7.77 -3.62 -8.13
CA GLN A 191 -9.08 -3.93 -8.74
C GLN A 191 -8.94 -4.67 -10.06
N GLU A 192 -7.98 -4.31 -10.90
CA GLU A 192 -7.70 -5.01 -12.16
C GLU A 192 -7.29 -6.47 -11.92
N VAL A 193 -6.51 -6.75 -10.86
CA VAL A 193 -6.17 -8.13 -10.46
C VAL A 193 -7.41 -8.91 -10.05
N GLU A 194 -8.31 -8.32 -9.27
CA GLU A 194 -9.54 -8.98 -8.84
C GLU A 194 -10.48 -9.29 -10.03
N VAL A 195 -10.56 -8.39 -11.01
CA VAL A 195 -11.32 -8.62 -12.23
C VAL A 195 -10.71 -9.77 -13.04
N ALA A 196 -9.41 -9.72 -13.32
CA ALA A 196 -8.71 -10.76 -14.06
C ALA A 196 -8.80 -12.14 -13.37
N LYS A 197 -8.75 -12.15 -12.03
CA LYS A 197 -8.92 -13.37 -11.24
C LYS A 197 -10.30 -13.99 -11.41
N LYS A 198 -11.36 -13.16 -11.37
CA LYS A 198 -12.73 -13.63 -11.59
C LYS A 198 -12.94 -14.17 -13.00
N GLU A 199 -12.32 -13.57 -14.02
CA GLU A 199 -12.36 -14.06 -15.38
C GLU A 199 -11.70 -15.46 -15.51
N VAL A 200 -10.56 -15.66 -14.85
CA VAL A 200 -9.89 -16.98 -14.81
C VAL A 200 -10.78 -18.00 -14.08
N GLU A 201 -11.28 -17.67 -12.89
CA GLU A 201 -12.16 -18.57 -12.10
C GLU A 201 -13.44 -18.93 -12.86
N ALA A 202 -14.04 -18.00 -13.59
CA ALA A 202 -15.23 -18.28 -14.42
C ALA A 202 -14.92 -19.25 -15.57
N LYS A 203 -13.78 -19.09 -16.22
CA LYS A 203 -13.36 -20.02 -17.29
C LYS A 203 -12.95 -21.40 -16.76
N GLU A 204 -12.35 -21.47 -15.59
CA GLU A 204 -12.08 -22.75 -14.92
C GLU A 204 -13.37 -23.53 -14.64
N LEU A 205 -14.41 -22.84 -14.17
CA LEU A 205 -15.74 -23.45 -13.93
C LEU A 205 -16.43 -23.91 -15.22
N GLU A 206 -16.27 -23.17 -16.31
CA GLU A 206 -16.76 -23.56 -17.64
C GLU A 206 -16.05 -24.81 -18.16
N ILE A 207 -14.72 -24.87 -17.99
CA ILE A 207 -13.91 -26.03 -18.35
C ILE A 207 -14.34 -27.27 -17.54
N GLU A 208 -14.57 -27.13 -16.24
CA GLU A 208 -15.01 -28.22 -15.38
C GLU A 208 -16.36 -28.81 -15.87
N LYS A 209 -17.33 -27.93 -16.19
CA LYS A 209 -18.62 -28.37 -16.76
C LYS A 209 -18.46 -29.10 -18.09
N LEU A 210 -17.63 -28.58 -18.99
CA LEU A 210 -17.38 -29.24 -20.28
C LEU A 210 -16.67 -30.58 -20.09
N GLN A 211 -15.81 -30.74 -19.11
CA GLN A 211 -15.17 -32.02 -18.78
C GLN A 211 -16.18 -33.04 -18.28
N ASP A 212 -17.14 -32.62 -17.45
CA ASP A 212 -18.25 -33.48 -17.00
C ASP A 212 -19.15 -33.91 -18.16
N GLU A 213 -19.47 -32.97 -19.08
CA GLU A 213 -20.22 -33.28 -20.29
C GLU A 213 -19.49 -34.28 -21.21
N ILE A 214 -18.17 -34.09 -21.41
CA ILE A 214 -17.33 -34.99 -22.17
C ILE A 214 -17.33 -36.40 -21.56
N SER A 215 -17.18 -36.50 -20.23
CA SER A 215 -17.20 -37.77 -19.53
C SER A 215 -18.52 -38.49 -19.69
N THR A 216 -19.64 -37.75 -19.66
CA THR A 216 -20.99 -38.31 -19.89
C THR A 216 -21.12 -38.84 -21.33
N LEU A 217 -20.73 -38.04 -22.31
CA LEU A 217 -20.76 -38.44 -23.72
C LEU A 217 -19.83 -39.64 -24.03
N GLU A 218 -18.66 -39.72 -23.39
CA GLU A 218 -17.78 -40.87 -23.49
C GLU A 218 -18.45 -42.17 -23.00
N GLN A 219 -19.22 -42.08 -21.88
CA GLN A 219 -19.98 -43.20 -21.36
C GLN A 219 -21.12 -43.63 -22.33
N GLU A 220 -21.82 -42.66 -22.92
CA GLU A 220 -22.88 -42.91 -23.91
C GLU A 220 -22.30 -43.56 -25.16
N VAL A 221 -21.16 -43.07 -25.65
CA VAL A 221 -20.44 -43.65 -26.79
C VAL A 221 -20.01 -45.08 -26.50
N ALA A 222 -19.44 -45.35 -25.31
CA ALA A 222 -19.05 -46.70 -24.91
C ALA A 222 -20.27 -47.65 -24.84
N THR A 223 -21.41 -47.17 -24.33
CA THR A 223 -22.66 -47.95 -24.29
C THR A 223 -23.18 -48.23 -25.69
N ALA A 224 -23.22 -47.21 -26.55
CA ALA A 224 -23.64 -47.38 -27.94
C ALA A 224 -22.70 -48.34 -28.72
N GLN A 225 -21.38 -48.25 -28.50
CA GLN A 225 -20.40 -49.17 -29.10
C GLN A 225 -20.66 -50.61 -28.66
N HIS A 226 -20.92 -50.81 -27.36
CA HIS A 226 -21.27 -52.17 -26.85
C HIS A 226 -22.56 -52.70 -27.47
N GLN A 227 -23.56 -51.85 -27.66
CA GLN A 227 -24.81 -52.21 -28.34
C GLN A 227 -24.52 -52.61 -29.80
N VAL A 228 -23.71 -51.83 -30.54
CA VAL A 228 -23.34 -52.13 -31.91
C VAL A 228 -22.54 -53.45 -32.02
N ASP A 229 -21.67 -53.71 -31.07
CA ASP A 229 -20.87 -54.96 -31.06
C ASP A 229 -21.74 -56.18 -30.76
N ASN A 230 -22.76 -56.01 -29.88
CA ASN A 230 -23.75 -57.07 -29.63
C ASN A 230 -24.64 -57.32 -30.83
N LEU A 231 -25.09 -56.27 -31.52
CA LEU A 231 -25.86 -56.42 -32.78
C LEU A 231 -25.02 -57.10 -33.89
N LYS A 232 -23.74 -56.77 -34.01
CA LYS A 232 -22.83 -57.43 -34.94
C LYS A 232 -22.68 -58.93 -34.63
N LYS A 233 -22.55 -59.29 -33.35
CA LYS A 233 -22.49 -60.69 -32.90
C LYS A 233 -23.75 -61.46 -33.24
N LEU A 234 -24.94 -60.84 -33.01
CA LEU A 234 -26.21 -61.39 -33.34
C LEU A 234 -26.36 -61.65 -34.87
N LEU A 235 -25.95 -60.62 -35.67
CA LEU A 235 -25.96 -60.72 -37.13
C LEU A 235 -25.03 -61.79 -37.65
N ALA A 236 -23.82 -61.89 -37.08
CA ALA A 236 -22.84 -62.93 -37.46
C ALA A 236 -23.29 -64.36 -37.07
N GLY A 237 -24.15 -64.50 -36.06
CA GLY A 237 -24.70 -65.75 -35.63
C GLY A 237 -26.03 -66.14 -36.29
N ALA A 238 -26.58 -65.27 -37.18
CA ALA A 238 -27.75 -65.56 -37.96
C ALA A 238 -27.35 -66.41 -39.18
N ASP A 239 -27.95 -67.61 -39.30
CA ASP A 239 -27.71 -68.47 -40.48
C ASP A 239 -28.50 -67.88 -41.65
N PRO A 240 -27.94 -67.80 -42.87
CA PRO A 240 -28.64 -67.34 -44.10
C PRO A 240 -29.91 -68.10 -44.41
N ASP A 241 -30.03 -69.35 -43.89
CA ASP A 241 -31.17 -70.22 -44.07
C ASP A 241 -32.23 -70.11 -42.92
N ASP A 242 -31.97 -69.29 -41.86
CA ASP A 242 -32.95 -69.02 -40.82
C ASP A 242 -34.11 -68.22 -41.41
N GLY A 243 -35.36 -68.74 -41.30
CA GLY A 243 -36.55 -68.01 -41.71
C GLY A 243 -36.72 -66.70 -40.91
N THR A 244 -37.45 -65.72 -41.48
CA THR A 244 -37.67 -64.38 -40.90
C THR A 244 -38.11 -64.41 -39.45
N GLU A 245 -38.91 -65.42 -39.05
CA GLU A 245 -39.41 -65.60 -37.69
C GLU A 245 -38.29 -65.91 -36.67
N VAL A 246 -37.25 -66.66 -37.08
CA VAL A 246 -36.12 -67.01 -36.23
C VAL A 246 -35.20 -65.81 -36.06
N ILE A 247 -35.03 -64.99 -37.09
CA ILE A 247 -34.26 -63.74 -37.07
C ILE A 247 -34.92 -62.73 -36.18
N GLU A 248 -36.23 -62.55 -36.30
CA GLU A 248 -37.02 -61.66 -35.43
C GLU A 248 -36.99 -62.10 -33.96
N ALA A 249 -37.06 -63.40 -33.67
CA ALA A 249 -36.96 -63.92 -32.30
C ALA A 249 -35.55 -63.68 -31.70
N LYS A 250 -34.50 -63.86 -32.48
CA LYS A 250 -33.10 -63.53 -32.08
C LYS A 250 -32.90 -62.05 -31.86
N LEU A 251 -33.50 -61.22 -32.70
CA LEU A 251 -33.48 -59.74 -32.57
C LEU A 251 -34.19 -59.28 -31.30
N LYS A 252 -35.41 -59.80 -31.07
CA LYS A 252 -36.19 -59.48 -29.88
C LYS A 252 -35.54 -59.96 -28.59
N LYS A 253 -34.83 -61.06 -28.60
CA LYS A 253 -34.03 -61.55 -27.48
C LYS A 253 -32.85 -60.65 -27.24
N GLY A 254 -32.16 -60.20 -28.30
CA GLY A 254 -31.08 -59.24 -28.17
C GLY A 254 -31.46 -57.85 -27.70
N GLU A 255 -32.64 -57.37 -28.12
CA GLU A 255 -33.23 -56.12 -27.61
C GLU A 255 -33.59 -56.24 -26.11
N ALA A 256 -34.06 -57.39 -25.62
CA ALA A 256 -34.33 -57.60 -24.22
C ALA A 256 -33.05 -57.75 -23.35
N GLU A 257 -31.93 -58.14 -23.92
CA GLU A 257 -30.63 -58.19 -23.24
C GLU A 257 -29.93 -56.80 -23.21
N LEU A 258 -30.44 -55.84 -24.01
CA LEU A 258 -29.92 -54.47 -24.12
C LEU A 258 -30.66 -53.47 -23.21
N THR A 259 -31.81 -53.86 -22.60
CA THR A 259 -32.56 -53.05 -21.62
C THR A 259 -32.18 -53.41 -20.19
#